data_7df7f8ece7b955d2694dcaa25cc3cf72
#
_entry.id   7df7f8ece7b955d2694dcaa25cc3cf72
#
_cell.length_a   1.000
_cell.length_b   1.000
_cell.length_c   1.000
_cell.angle_alpha   90.00
_cell.angle_beta   90.00
_cell.angle_gamma   90.00
#
_symmetry.space_group_name_H-M   'P 1'
#
loop_
_entity.id
_entity.type
_entity.pdbx_description
1 polymer ?
#
loop_
_entity_poly.entity_id
_entity_poly.type
_entity_poly.pdbx_seq_one_letter_code
_entity_poly.pdbx_strand_id
1 'polypeptide(L)'
;MRLFASERIASVMDRLGFKDGEMIESPMISKSIERAQKKVEENNFGIRKRLIEYDDVMNKQRTVIYEKRRHALMGERIGMDIANIIWDRVVNIIENSGDYQGVKEEFLHILSMEVPFSSEEFINQPREVLTENAFQAAIGNFNRKTERIQTVAQPIIKQVYETQGQIYERIMVPLTDGRKIFNIPCNLKDAYESDCKSIVKEFEKSILLHIIDDSWKENLRQLDELKHSVQNASYEQKDPLLIFKLESAKVWDEMINEMYNRICSILTRGQIPEMQQQVQEAAPEQHTQRQQYTESKQNIGEEQLVDRNQQAAAQHDTRAQQSHEPIVKDKLPGRNDPCPCGSGKKFKNCHGKGIV
;
A
#
# COMPACT_ATOMS: atom_id res chain seq x y z
N MET A 1 -18.85 -33.80 20.02
CA MET A 1 -19.99 -34.51 19.39
C MET A 1 -21.05 -33.57 18.80
N ARG A 2 -21.42 -32.44 19.39
CA ARG A 2 -22.43 -31.50 18.82
C ARG A 2 -22.14 -30.97 17.42
N LEU A 3 -20.89 -30.88 16.99
CA LEU A 3 -20.48 -30.39 15.65
C LEU A 3 -20.61 -31.47 14.54
N PHE A 4 -20.69 -32.74 14.87
CA PHE A 4 -20.66 -33.84 13.90
C PHE A 4 -21.88 -34.78 13.97
N ALA A 5 -22.70 -34.61 14.99
CA ALA A 5 -23.88 -35.45 15.17
C ALA A 5 -25.11 -34.72 14.61
N SER A 6 -25.61 -35.19 13.46
CA SER A 6 -26.98 -34.85 13.08
C SER A 6 -27.94 -35.32 14.17
N GLU A 7 -29.08 -34.64 14.33
CA GLU A 7 -30.15 -35.07 15.26
C GLU A 7 -30.50 -36.56 15.15
N ARG A 8 -30.31 -37.14 13.97
CA ARG A 8 -30.47 -38.57 13.72
C ARG A 8 -29.49 -39.43 14.50
N ILE A 9 -28.25 -39.05 14.66
CA ILE A 9 -27.24 -39.78 15.43
C ILE A 9 -27.53 -39.66 16.92
N ALA A 10 -27.92 -38.47 17.39
CA ALA A 10 -28.36 -38.28 18.77
C ALA A 10 -29.58 -39.18 19.10
N SER A 11 -30.59 -39.21 18.23
CA SER A 11 -31.78 -40.05 18.38
C SER A 11 -31.46 -41.58 18.36
N VAL A 12 -30.48 -42.01 17.58
CA VAL A 12 -30.00 -43.42 17.56
C VAL A 12 -29.25 -43.75 18.85
N MET A 13 -28.47 -42.83 19.39
CA MET A 13 -27.75 -43.00 20.66
C MET A 13 -28.70 -43.09 21.84
N ASP A 14 -29.74 -42.23 21.86
CA ASP A 14 -30.79 -42.29 22.89
C ASP A 14 -31.56 -43.63 22.85
N ARG A 15 -31.85 -44.16 21.63
CA ARG A 15 -32.50 -45.46 21.43
C ARG A 15 -31.61 -46.63 21.85
N LEU A 16 -30.29 -46.54 21.78
CA LEU A 16 -29.33 -47.51 22.21
C LEU A 16 -29.03 -47.46 23.73
N GLY A 17 -29.62 -46.48 24.45
CA GLY A 17 -29.56 -46.41 25.90
C GLY A 17 -28.22 -45.90 26.46
N PHE A 18 -27.39 -45.23 25.64
CA PHE A 18 -26.12 -44.64 26.11
C PHE A 18 -26.37 -43.43 27.00
N LYS A 19 -25.79 -43.44 28.18
CA LYS A 19 -25.85 -42.31 29.13
C LYS A 19 -24.72 -41.31 28.84
N ASP A 20 -24.97 -40.06 29.17
CA ASP A 20 -23.94 -39.03 29.11
C ASP A 20 -22.72 -39.42 29.95
N GLY A 21 -21.54 -39.47 29.29
CA GLY A 21 -20.26 -39.84 29.90
C GLY A 21 -19.81 -41.26 29.69
N GLU A 22 -20.62 -42.15 29.08
CA GLU A 22 -20.20 -43.52 28.73
C GLU A 22 -19.30 -43.55 27.48
N MET A 23 -18.26 -44.41 27.51
CA MET A 23 -17.36 -44.61 26.38
C MET A 23 -18.04 -45.50 25.33
N ILE A 24 -18.22 -44.98 24.13
CA ILE A 24 -18.91 -45.68 23.05
C ILE A 24 -17.90 -46.51 22.27
N GLU A 25 -17.87 -47.79 22.51
CA GLU A 25 -17.02 -48.77 21.81
C GLU A 25 -17.80 -49.48 20.67
N SER A 26 -18.22 -48.71 19.67
CA SER A 26 -18.86 -49.27 18.49
C SER A 26 -18.01 -49.02 17.23
N PRO A 27 -17.54 -50.06 16.53
CA PRO A 27 -16.75 -49.89 15.30
C PRO A 27 -17.48 -49.11 14.22
N MET A 28 -18.80 -49.13 14.20
CA MET A 28 -19.63 -48.40 13.26
C MET A 28 -19.60 -46.90 13.56
N ILE A 29 -19.69 -46.52 14.84
CA ILE A 29 -19.63 -45.10 15.26
C ILE A 29 -18.21 -44.55 15.07
N SER A 30 -17.18 -45.32 15.47
CA SER A 30 -15.78 -44.93 15.24
C SER A 30 -15.46 -44.65 13.77
N LYS A 31 -15.90 -45.55 12.86
CA LYS A 31 -15.75 -45.31 11.41
C LYS A 31 -16.54 -44.10 10.90
N SER A 32 -17.70 -43.82 11.49
CA SER A 32 -18.50 -42.65 11.12
C SER A 32 -17.80 -41.33 11.53
N ILE A 33 -17.24 -41.34 12.75
CA ILE A 33 -16.46 -40.19 13.27
C ILE A 33 -15.20 -39.99 12.43
N GLU A 34 -14.45 -41.07 12.15
CA GLU A 34 -13.26 -41.03 11.29
C GLU A 34 -13.56 -40.43 9.91
N ARG A 35 -14.63 -40.87 9.25
CA ARG A 35 -15.07 -40.33 7.96
C ARG A 35 -15.44 -38.84 8.07
N ALA A 36 -16.13 -38.43 9.13
CA ALA A 36 -16.49 -37.03 9.35
C ALA A 36 -15.25 -36.19 9.57
N GLN A 37 -14.31 -36.64 10.40
CA GLN A 37 -13.04 -35.96 10.64
C GLN A 37 -12.22 -35.80 9.34
N LYS A 38 -12.10 -36.90 8.57
CA LYS A 38 -11.41 -36.89 7.27
C LYS A 38 -12.04 -35.88 6.30
N LYS A 39 -13.38 -35.83 6.24
CA LYS A 39 -14.07 -34.86 5.37
C LYS A 39 -13.85 -33.40 5.79
N VAL A 40 -13.82 -33.15 7.11
CA VAL A 40 -13.50 -31.80 7.64
C VAL A 40 -12.04 -31.45 7.34
N GLU A 41 -11.12 -32.38 7.53
CA GLU A 41 -9.70 -32.18 7.21
C GLU A 41 -9.49 -31.91 5.71
N GLU A 42 -10.10 -32.66 4.82
CA GLU A 42 -10.06 -32.43 3.37
C GLU A 42 -10.60 -31.04 3.00
N ASN A 43 -11.71 -30.62 3.61
CA ASN A 43 -12.26 -29.30 3.38
C ASN A 43 -11.32 -28.19 3.89
N ASN A 44 -10.80 -28.32 5.10
CA ASN A 44 -9.87 -27.38 5.68
C ASN A 44 -8.53 -27.33 4.92
N PHE A 45 -8.06 -28.47 4.43
CA PHE A 45 -6.90 -28.56 3.54
C PHE A 45 -7.14 -27.78 2.25
N GLY A 46 -8.29 -27.96 1.61
CA GLY A 46 -8.66 -27.22 0.41
C GLY A 46 -8.68 -25.71 0.61
N ILE A 47 -9.22 -25.25 1.74
CA ILE A 47 -9.23 -23.82 2.10
C ILE A 47 -7.81 -23.31 2.30
N ARG A 48 -6.99 -23.99 3.11
CA ARG A 48 -5.60 -23.59 3.36
C ARG A 48 -4.77 -23.57 2.08
N LYS A 49 -4.92 -24.59 1.21
CA LYS A 49 -4.23 -24.66 -0.07
C LYS A 49 -4.53 -23.43 -0.94
N ARG A 50 -5.81 -23.06 -1.06
CA ARG A 50 -6.22 -21.88 -1.82
C ARG A 50 -5.61 -20.59 -1.25
N LEU A 51 -5.61 -20.44 0.08
CA LEU A 51 -4.99 -19.27 0.72
C LEU A 51 -3.49 -19.14 0.37
N ILE A 52 -2.75 -20.25 0.41
CA ILE A 52 -1.33 -20.29 0.04
C ILE A 52 -1.15 -19.92 -1.44
N GLU A 53 -2.00 -20.42 -2.34
CA GLU A 53 -1.93 -20.12 -3.77
C GLU A 53 -2.16 -18.63 -4.09
N TYR A 54 -3.02 -17.92 -3.34
CA TYR A 54 -3.16 -16.46 -3.42
C TYR A 54 -1.94 -15.74 -2.82
N ASP A 55 -1.46 -16.21 -1.68
CA ASP A 55 -0.30 -15.63 -0.99
C ASP A 55 1.00 -15.78 -1.81
N ASP A 56 1.17 -16.83 -2.58
CA ASP A 56 2.34 -17.04 -3.44
C ASP A 56 2.53 -15.91 -4.46
N VAL A 57 1.44 -15.38 -5.02
CA VAL A 57 1.49 -14.25 -5.95
C VAL A 57 2.00 -13.00 -5.23
N MET A 58 1.38 -12.67 -4.09
CA MET A 58 1.76 -11.50 -3.30
C MET A 58 3.18 -11.62 -2.75
N ASN A 59 3.61 -12.84 -2.38
CA ASN A 59 4.93 -13.08 -1.84
C ASN A 59 6.04 -12.89 -2.89
N LYS A 60 5.81 -13.29 -4.14
CA LYS A 60 6.74 -13.02 -5.25
C LYS A 60 6.92 -11.52 -5.48
N GLN A 61 5.82 -10.77 -5.54
CA GLN A 61 5.85 -9.32 -5.69
C GLN A 61 6.55 -8.64 -4.50
N ARG A 62 6.24 -9.09 -3.27
CA ARG A 62 6.88 -8.60 -2.04
C ARG A 62 8.40 -8.77 -2.08
N THR A 63 8.89 -9.92 -2.52
CA THR A 63 10.33 -10.18 -2.61
C THR A 63 11.01 -9.16 -3.51
N VAL A 64 10.47 -8.91 -4.71
CA VAL A 64 11.03 -7.93 -5.66
C VAL A 64 11.04 -6.51 -5.07
N ILE A 65 9.93 -6.09 -4.44
CA ILE A 65 9.85 -4.75 -3.82
C ILE A 65 10.82 -4.61 -2.65
N TYR A 66 10.95 -5.64 -1.82
CA TYR A 66 11.86 -5.60 -0.67
C TYR A 66 13.33 -5.59 -1.10
N GLU A 67 13.68 -6.24 -2.20
CA GLU A 67 15.02 -6.15 -2.80
C GLU A 67 15.29 -4.72 -3.31
N LYS A 68 14.38 -4.13 -4.09
CA LYS A 68 14.50 -2.73 -4.53
C LYS A 68 14.61 -1.77 -3.34
N ARG A 69 13.77 -1.94 -2.32
CA ARG A 69 13.81 -1.14 -1.10
C ARG A 69 15.13 -1.30 -0.35
N ARG A 70 15.64 -2.51 -0.27
CA ARG A 70 16.94 -2.80 0.37
C ARG A 70 18.09 -2.12 -0.37
N HIS A 71 18.12 -2.17 -1.70
CA HIS A 71 19.13 -1.47 -2.51
C HIS A 71 19.09 0.04 -2.25
N ALA A 72 17.90 0.64 -2.28
CA ALA A 72 17.72 2.06 -1.98
C ALA A 72 18.18 2.40 -0.54
N LEU A 73 17.87 1.55 0.45
CA LEU A 73 18.23 1.78 1.85
C LEU A 73 19.74 1.72 2.08
N MET A 74 20.42 0.72 1.49
CA MET A 74 21.88 0.56 1.62
C MET A 74 22.66 1.62 0.84
N GLY A 75 22.07 2.19 -0.19
CA GLY A 75 22.67 3.30 -0.94
C GLY A 75 23.87 2.94 -1.82
N GLU A 76 24.14 1.64 -2.02
CA GLU A 76 25.37 1.19 -2.69
C GLU A 76 25.34 1.37 -4.21
N ARG A 77 24.15 1.37 -4.85
CA ARG A 77 23.97 1.41 -6.31
C ARG A 77 22.86 2.34 -6.79
N ILE A 78 22.51 3.34 -6.01
CA ILE A 78 21.39 4.25 -6.30
C ILE A 78 21.49 4.85 -7.70
N GLY A 79 22.69 5.32 -8.10
CA GLY A 79 22.88 5.91 -9.42
C GLY A 79 22.61 4.92 -10.56
N MET A 80 22.99 3.63 -10.42
CA MET A 80 22.67 2.60 -11.40
C MET A 80 21.17 2.28 -11.43
N ASP A 81 20.52 2.20 -10.25
CA ASP A 81 19.10 1.93 -10.17
C ASP A 81 18.30 3.05 -10.83
N ILE A 82 18.67 4.32 -10.60
CA ILE A 82 18.05 5.48 -11.25
C ILE A 82 18.30 5.45 -12.76
N ALA A 83 19.52 5.14 -13.22
CA ALA A 83 19.82 5.03 -14.64
C ALA A 83 18.97 3.93 -15.32
N ASN A 84 18.81 2.77 -14.68
CA ASN A 84 17.96 1.70 -15.17
C ASN A 84 16.47 2.14 -15.22
N ILE A 85 15.99 2.86 -14.21
CA ILE A 85 14.62 3.40 -14.20
C ILE A 85 14.42 4.40 -15.36
N ILE A 86 15.39 5.29 -15.58
CA ILE A 86 15.34 6.24 -16.71
C ILE A 86 15.36 5.49 -18.04
N TRP A 87 16.20 4.47 -18.19
CA TRP A 87 16.23 3.63 -19.38
C TRP A 87 14.88 2.99 -19.64
N ASP A 88 14.31 2.31 -18.65
CA ASP A 88 13.00 1.67 -18.77
C ASP A 88 11.90 2.66 -19.16
N ARG A 89 11.96 3.91 -18.66
CA ARG A 89 11.00 4.95 -19.04
C ARG A 89 11.19 5.41 -20.47
N VAL A 90 12.41 5.65 -20.91
CA VAL A 90 12.71 6.06 -22.28
C VAL A 90 12.26 4.99 -23.27
N VAL A 91 12.58 3.71 -23.01
CA VAL A 91 12.12 2.57 -23.81
C VAL A 91 10.59 2.55 -23.87
N ASN A 92 9.93 2.61 -22.72
CA ASN A 92 8.48 2.54 -22.63
C ASN A 92 7.80 3.67 -23.41
N ILE A 93 8.30 4.90 -23.32
CA ILE A 93 7.77 6.05 -24.03
C ILE A 93 7.93 5.87 -25.54
N ILE A 94 9.11 5.47 -26.03
CA ILE A 94 9.39 5.35 -27.45
C ILE A 94 8.64 4.18 -28.09
N GLU A 95 8.45 3.08 -27.36
CA GLU A 95 7.78 1.88 -27.88
C GLU A 95 6.25 1.98 -27.85
N ASN A 96 5.69 2.61 -26.78
CA ASN A 96 4.24 2.61 -26.56
C ASN A 96 3.54 3.88 -27.07
N SER A 97 4.26 4.97 -27.33
CA SER A 97 3.65 6.17 -27.90
C SER A 97 3.37 5.96 -29.39
N GLY A 98 2.11 6.16 -29.76
CA GLY A 98 1.65 5.95 -31.13
C GLY A 98 2.14 7.01 -32.12
N ASP A 99 2.45 8.24 -31.64
CA ASP A 99 2.85 9.37 -32.44
C ASP A 99 3.95 10.22 -31.77
N TYR A 100 4.58 11.10 -32.54
CA TYR A 100 5.63 11.99 -32.05
C TYR A 100 5.13 12.99 -31.01
N GLN A 101 3.88 13.43 -31.11
CA GLN A 101 3.32 14.39 -30.17
C GLN A 101 3.15 13.76 -28.78
N GLY A 102 2.67 12.50 -28.72
CA GLY A 102 2.59 11.73 -27.47
C GLY A 102 3.96 11.55 -26.82
N VAL A 103 4.99 11.19 -27.61
CA VAL A 103 6.38 11.12 -27.13
C VAL A 103 6.81 12.44 -26.49
N LYS A 104 6.55 13.57 -27.15
CA LYS A 104 6.93 14.91 -26.67
C LYS A 104 6.25 15.25 -25.35
N GLU A 105 4.97 14.94 -25.21
CA GLU A 105 4.22 15.20 -23.98
C GLU A 105 4.72 14.34 -22.82
N GLU A 106 4.98 13.05 -23.07
CA GLU A 106 5.50 12.16 -22.04
C GLU A 106 6.93 12.50 -21.60
N PHE A 107 7.83 12.88 -22.55
CA PHE A 107 9.18 13.35 -22.20
C PHE A 107 9.13 14.59 -21.33
N LEU A 108 8.26 15.54 -21.64
CA LEU A 108 8.08 16.75 -20.82
C LEU A 108 7.49 16.43 -19.46
N HIS A 109 6.51 15.53 -19.42
CA HIS A 109 5.80 15.20 -18.19
C HIS A 109 6.62 14.30 -17.23
N ILE A 110 7.33 13.29 -17.76
CA ILE A 110 8.04 12.30 -16.96
C ILE A 110 9.51 12.69 -16.74
N LEU A 111 10.22 13.12 -17.81
CA LEU A 111 11.66 13.41 -17.78
C LEU A 111 11.99 14.90 -17.68
N SER A 112 10.98 15.78 -17.74
CA SER A 112 11.11 17.24 -17.66
C SER A 112 12.15 17.80 -18.66
N MET A 113 12.15 17.27 -19.86
CA MET A 113 13.02 17.66 -20.95
C MET A 113 12.30 17.59 -22.32
N GLU A 114 12.85 18.32 -23.28
CA GLU A 114 12.41 18.20 -24.66
C GLU A 114 12.99 16.93 -25.31
N VAL A 115 12.26 16.38 -26.30
CA VAL A 115 12.69 15.22 -27.06
C VAL A 115 13.97 15.56 -27.84
N PRO A 116 15.03 14.74 -27.78
CA PRO A 116 16.31 15.04 -28.41
C PRO A 116 16.38 14.71 -29.91
N PHE A 117 15.26 14.39 -30.53
CA PHE A 117 15.15 14.06 -31.96
C PHE A 117 13.90 14.68 -32.58
N SER A 118 13.93 14.85 -33.91
CA SER A 118 12.83 15.46 -34.66
C SER A 118 11.74 14.45 -35.03
N SER A 119 10.59 14.96 -35.51
CA SER A 119 9.50 14.11 -36.01
C SER A 119 9.93 13.26 -37.24
N GLU A 120 10.82 13.80 -38.09
CA GLU A 120 11.34 13.06 -39.23
C GLU A 120 12.25 11.92 -38.79
N GLU A 121 13.10 12.14 -37.80
CA GLU A 121 13.96 11.11 -37.21
C GLU A 121 13.14 10.02 -36.53
N PHE A 122 12.06 10.40 -35.82
CA PHE A 122 11.16 9.45 -35.16
C PHE A 122 10.51 8.46 -36.14
N ILE A 123 10.23 8.90 -37.39
CA ILE A 123 9.63 8.06 -38.42
C ILE A 123 10.69 7.21 -39.12
N ASN A 124 11.88 7.76 -39.40
CA ASN A 124 12.86 7.18 -40.30
C ASN A 124 13.98 6.39 -39.58
N GLN A 125 14.23 6.63 -38.30
CA GLN A 125 15.31 5.94 -37.57
C GLN A 125 14.81 4.69 -36.82
N PRO A 126 15.68 3.67 -36.67
CA PRO A 126 15.38 2.53 -35.83
C PRO A 126 15.11 2.95 -34.37
N ARG A 127 14.16 2.28 -33.71
CA ARG A 127 13.77 2.60 -32.34
C ARG A 127 14.93 2.47 -31.34
N GLU A 128 15.83 1.53 -31.55
CA GLU A 128 17.00 1.32 -30.69
C GLU A 128 17.93 2.53 -30.69
N VAL A 129 18.15 3.16 -31.85
CA VAL A 129 19.01 4.36 -31.99
C VAL A 129 18.36 5.56 -31.29
N LEU A 130 17.05 5.74 -31.49
CA LEU A 130 16.29 6.79 -30.82
C LEU A 130 16.31 6.63 -29.30
N THR A 131 16.17 5.39 -28.82
CA THR A 131 16.19 5.07 -27.39
C THR A 131 17.55 5.39 -26.77
N GLU A 132 18.65 4.98 -27.40
CA GLU A 132 20.00 5.27 -26.92
C GLU A 132 20.27 6.78 -26.86
N ASN A 133 19.95 7.52 -27.94
CA ASN A 133 20.11 8.97 -27.99
C ASN A 133 19.27 9.67 -26.92
N ALA A 134 18.03 9.24 -26.75
CA ALA A 134 17.12 9.79 -25.75
C ALA A 134 17.58 9.49 -24.33
N PHE A 135 18.10 8.30 -24.06
CA PHE A 135 18.65 7.92 -22.78
C PHE A 135 19.88 8.77 -22.40
N GLN A 136 20.82 8.94 -23.32
CA GLN A 136 22.01 9.78 -23.07
C GLN A 136 21.61 11.23 -22.80
N ALA A 137 20.63 11.76 -23.52
CA ALA A 137 20.08 13.09 -23.28
C ALA A 137 19.38 13.19 -21.90
N ALA A 138 18.61 12.16 -21.53
CA ALA A 138 17.91 12.10 -20.23
C ALA A 138 18.88 12.03 -19.04
N ILE A 139 19.93 11.21 -19.13
CA ILE A 139 20.99 11.15 -18.11
C ILE A 139 21.73 12.50 -18.04
N GLY A 140 22.04 13.10 -19.18
CA GLY A 140 22.66 14.44 -19.23
C GLY A 140 21.78 15.52 -18.57
N ASN A 141 20.46 15.46 -18.78
CA ASN A 141 19.52 16.35 -18.12
C ASN A 141 19.48 16.14 -16.60
N PHE A 142 19.41 14.87 -16.17
CA PHE A 142 19.42 14.49 -14.76
C PHE A 142 20.70 14.98 -14.06
N ASN A 143 21.88 14.75 -14.64
CA ASN A 143 23.16 15.20 -14.09
C ASN A 143 23.22 16.74 -13.95
N ARG A 144 22.76 17.48 -14.95
CA ARG A 144 22.68 18.96 -14.86
C ARG A 144 21.76 19.43 -13.74
N LYS A 145 20.66 18.71 -13.46
CA LYS A 145 19.76 19.05 -12.35
C LYS A 145 20.41 18.79 -11.00
N THR A 146 21.09 17.67 -10.84
CA THR A 146 21.82 17.34 -9.61
C THR A 146 22.98 18.29 -9.34
N GLU A 147 23.73 18.68 -10.36
CA GLU A 147 24.78 19.71 -10.27
C GLU A 147 24.21 21.07 -9.86
N ARG A 148 23.05 21.44 -10.38
CA ARG A 148 22.37 22.69 -9.98
C ARG A 148 21.98 22.68 -8.50
N ILE A 149 21.46 21.55 -7.97
CA ILE A 149 21.17 21.40 -6.54
C ILE A 149 22.45 21.61 -5.72
N GLN A 150 23.56 20.98 -6.11
CA GLN A 150 24.85 21.12 -5.43
C GLN A 150 25.33 22.59 -5.43
N THR A 151 25.32 23.24 -6.60
CA THR A 151 25.76 24.63 -6.76
C THR A 151 24.96 25.60 -5.88
N VAL A 152 23.64 25.40 -5.78
CA VAL A 152 22.78 26.24 -4.95
C VAL A 152 22.96 25.95 -3.46
N ALA A 153 23.16 24.68 -3.09
CA ALA A 153 23.34 24.27 -1.70
C ALA A 153 24.70 24.66 -1.12
N GLN A 154 25.77 24.63 -1.92
CA GLN A 154 27.14 24.79 -1.47
C GLN A 154 27.42 26.05 -0.65
N PRO A 155 27.04 27.30 -1.07
CA PRO A 155 27.28 28.49 -0.28
C PRO A 155 26.50 28.46 1.06
N ILE A 156 25.31 27.90 1.06
CA ILE A 156 24.46 27.83 2.25
C ILE A 156 25.08 26.85 3.26
N ILE A 157 25.44 25.66 2.81
CA ILE A 157 26.05 24.61 3.67
C ILE A 157 27.38 25.10 4.24
N LYS A 158 28.20 25.75 3.42
CA LYS A 158 29.46 26.34 3.87
C LYS A 158 29.26 27.38 4.99
N GLN A 159 28.33 28.31 4.80
CA GLN A 159 28.00 29.29 5.81
C GLN A 159 27.49 28.64 7.11
N VAL A 160 26.57 27.66 7.01
CA VAL A 160 26.03 26.96 8.20
C VAL A 160 27.11 26.18 8.92
N TYR A 161 27.99 25.49 8.18
CA TYR A 161 29.09 24.71 8.77
C TYR A 161 30.09 25.60 9.51
N GLU A 162 30.49 26.75 8.92
CA GLU A 162 31.44 27.67 9.52
C GLU A 162 30.85 28.42 10.75
N THR A 163 29.54 28.71 10.75
CA THR A 163 28.90 29.45 11.86
C THR A 163 28.32 28.56 12.94
N GLN A 164 27.78 27.41 12.60
CA GLN A 164 26.98 26.56 13.48
C GLN A 164 27.38 25.09 13.45
N GLY A 165 28.48 24.71 12.78
CA GLY A 165 28.91 23.34 12.61
C GLY A 165 29.26 22.58 13.89
N GLN A 166 29.49 23.32 15.01
CA GLN A 166 29.68 22.71 16.32
C GLN A 166 28.36 22.44 17.06
N ILE A 167 27.26 23.06 16.62
CA ILE A 167 25.96 22.94 17.26
C ILE A 167 25.11 21.90 16.54
N TYR A 168 25.11 21.88 15.20
CA TYR A 168 24.27 21.02 14.39
C TYR A 168 25.09 19.88 13.74
N GLU A 169 24.80 18.66 14.08
CA GLU A 169 25.35 17.47 13.42
C GLU A 169 24.51 17.10 12.18
N ARG A 170 23.18 17.22 12.28
CA ARG A 170 22.23 16.86 11.22
C ARG A 170 21.32 18.06 10.90
N ILE A 171 21.11 18.30 9.62
CA ILE A 171 20.26 19.38 9.12
C ILE A 171 19.15 18.79 8.22
N MET A 172 18.07 19.54 8.10
CA MET A 172 17.01 19.25 7.14
C MET A 172 17.14 20.17 5.95
N VAL A 173 17.38 19.59 4.77
CA VAL A 173 17.47 20.34 3.51
C VAL A 173 16.13 20.23 2.78
N PRO A 174 15.39 21.35 2.58
CA PRO A 174 14.17 21.32 1.81
C PRO A 174 14.48 21.25 0.32
N LEU A 175 13.89 20.26 -0.35
CA LEU A 175 13.90 20.08 -1.80
C LEU A 175 12.48 20.03 -2.32
N THR A 176 12.21 20.53 -3.51
CA THR A 176 10.86 20.53 -4.09
C THR A 176 10.88 20.06 -5.54
N ASP A 177 9.80 19.42 -5.97
CA ASP A 177 9.49 19.11 -7.36
C ASP A 177 8.60 20.18 -8.03
N GLY A 178 8.38 21.31 -7.34
CA GLY A 178 7.45 22.35 -7.73
C GLY A 178 6.00 22.13 -7.26
N ARG A 179 5.68 20.97 -6.66
CA ARG A 179 4.36 20.63 -6.11
C ARG A 179 4.41 20.33 -4.61
N LYS A 180 5.41 19.58 -4.19
CA LYS A 180 5.60 19.15 -2.79
C LYS A 180 6.98 19.54 -2.31
N ILE A 181 7.13 19.74 -1.00
CA ILE A 181 8.43 19.97 -0.35
C ILE A 181 8.81 18.68 0.36
N PHE A 182 10.03 18.21 0.11
CA PHE A 182 10.65 17.05 0.74
C PHE A 182 11.75 17.55 1.66
N ASN A 183 11.61 17.32 2.95
CA ASN A 183 12.64 17.68 3.92
C ASN A 183 13.60 16.49 4.05
N ILE A 184 14.81 16.65 3.55
CA ILE A 184 15.81 15.60 3.46
C ILE A 184 16.78 15.72 4.64
N PRO A 185 16.88 14.72 5.52
CA PRO A 185 17.84 14.72 6.60
C PRO A 185 19.26 14.46 6.06
N CYS A 186 20.19 15.36 6.29
CA CYS A 186 21.58 15.22 5.87
C CYS A 186 22.51 15.44 7.04
N ASN A 187 23.68 14.76 7.05
CA ASN A 187 24.76 15.09 7.95
C ASN A 187 25.48 16.34 7.43
N LEU A 188 25.62 17.36 8.29
CA LEU A 188 26.21 18.65 7.90
C LEU A 188 27.68 18.53 7.51
N LYS A 189 28.44 17.72 8.23
CA LYS A 189 29.85 17.49 7.95
C LYS A 189 30.05 16.79 6.61
N ASP A 190 29.28 15.71 6.36
CA ASP A 190 29.35 14.96 5.10
C ASP A 190 28.91 15.85 3.90
N ALA A 191 27.90 16.73 4.11
CA ALA A 191 27.47 17.68 3.11
C ALA A 191 28.56 18.70 2.76
N TYR A 192 29.29 19.19 3.75
CA TYR A 192 30.42 20.10 3.55
C TYR A 192 31.61 19.43 2.87
N GLU A 193 32.06 18.26 3.38
CA GLU A 193 33.22 17.53 2.88
C GLU A 193 33.02 16.96 1.45
N SER A 194 31.78 16.64 1.07
CA SER A 194 31.45 16.08 -0.25
C SER A 194 31.04 17.12 -1.29
N ASP A 195 31.19 18.43 -1.01
CA ASP A 195 30.67 19.51 -1.87
C ASP A 195 29.18 19.32 -2.21
N CYS A 196 28.36 19.01 -1.21
CA CYS A 196 26.91 18.78 -1.29
C CYS A 196 26.48 17.55 -2.12
N LYS A 197 27.40 16.67 -2.55
CA LYS A 197 27.05 15.41 -3.24
C LYS A 197 26.25 14.47 -2.34
N SER A 198 26.52 14.50 -1.03
CA SER A 198 25.74 13.70 -0.06
C SER A 198 24.29 14.14 0.01
N ILE A 199 23.96 15.42 -0.16
CA ILE A 199 22.60 15.94 -0.19
C ILE A 199 21.82 15.35 -1.37
N VAL A 200 22.43 15.32 -2.56
CA VAL A 200 21.82 14.73 -3.75
C VAL A 200 21.58 13.22 -3.52
N LYS A 201 22.57 12.52 -3.00
CA LYS A 201 22.45 11.07 -2.70
C LYS A 201 21.35 10.78 -1.68
N GLU A 202 21.24 11.55 -0.60
CA GLU A 202 20.17 11.41 0.38
C GLU A 202 18.80 11.80 -0.19
N PHE A 203 18.75 12.77 -1.10
CA PHE A 203 17.52 13.10 -1.84
C PHE A 203 17.06 11.92 -2.71
N GLU A 204 17.93 11.40 -3.56
CA GLU A 204 17.66 10.24 -4.40
C GLU A 204 17.16 9.04 -3.57
N LYS A 205 17.88 8.72 -2.49
CA LYS A 205 17.53 7.65 -1.54
C LYS A 205 16.14 7.87 -0.91
N SER A 206 15.89 9.05 -0.41
CA SER A 206 14.63 9.40 0.26
C SER A 206 13.44 9.32 -0.68
N ILE A 207 13.59 9.81 -1.93
CA ILE A 207 12.54 9.74 -2.95
C ILE A 207 12.26 8.30 -3.35
N LEU A 208 13.31 7.50 -3.62
CA LEU A 208 13.15 6.09 -3.95
C LEU A 208 12.40 5.34 -2.84
N LEU A 209 12.82 5.48 -1.58
CA LEU A 209 12.18 4.81 -0.45
C LEU A 209 10.72 5.25 -0.29
N HIS A 210 10.46 6.55 -0.35
CA HIS A 210 9.12 7.09 -0.18
C HIS A 210 8.15 6.56 -1.26
N ILE A 211 8.57 6.58 -2.53
CA ILE A 211 7.71 6.16 -3.64
C ILE A 211 7.52 4.65 -3.65
N ILE A 212 8.58 3.86 -3.39
CA ILE A 212 8.48 2.40 -3.29
C ILE A 212 7.47 2.02 -2.20
N ASP A 213 7.58 2.61 -1.01
CA ASP A 213 6.70 2.30 0.13
C ASP A 213 5.24 2.71 -0.15
N ASP A 214 5.03 3.87 -0.76
CA ASP A 214 3.72 4.40 -1.10
C ASP A 214 3.04 3.56 -2.19
N SER A 215 3.76 3.26 -3.28
CA SER A 215 3.25 2.43 -4.38
C SER A 215 2.96 0.99 -3.91
N TRP A 216 3.80 0.43 -3.04
CA TRP A 216 3.57 -0.90 -2.50
C TRP A 216 2.32 -0.99 -1.61
N LYS A 217 2.09 0.03 -0.75
CA LYS A 217 0.86 0.08 0.06
C LYS A 217 -0.39 0.13 -0.80
N GLU A 218 -0.37 0.93 -1.87
CA GLU A 218 -1.49 1.03 -2.79
C GLU A 218 -1.72 -0.28 -3.57
N ASN A 219 -0.63 -0.92 -4.02
CA ASN A 219 -0.72 -2.23 -4.68
C ASN A 219 -1.34 -3.30 -3.77
N LEU A 220 -0.95 -3.35 -2.49
CA LEU A 220 -1.55 -4.27 -1.53
C LEU A 220 -3.06 -4.03 -1.38
N ARG A 221 -3.50 -2.77 -1.33
CA ARG A 221 -4.91 -2.41 -1.26
C ARG A 221 -5.66 -2.90 -2.51
N GLN A 222 -5.10 -2.66 -3.70
CA GLN A 222 -5.69 -3.10 -4.97
C GLN A 222 -5.75 -4.62 -5.08
N LEU A 223 -4.72 -5.35 -4.62
CA LEU A 223 -4.73 -6.80 -4.60
C LEU A 223 -5.77 -7.38 -3.64
N ASP A 224 -6.00 -6.73 -2.50
CA ASP A 224 -7.06 -7.15 -1.57
C ASP A 224 -8.45 -6.92 -2.20
N GLU A 225 -8.68 -5.79 -2.86
CA GLU A 225 -9.92 -5.52 -3.60
C GLU A 225 -10.11 -6.53 -4.74
N LEU A 226 -9.06 -6.81 -5.51
CA LEU A 226 -9.08 -7.82 -6.56
C LEU A 226 -9.44 -9.20 -6.00
N LYS A 227 -8.83 -9.61 -4.87
CA LYS A 227 -9.09 -10.89 -4.22
C LYS A 227 -10.57 -11.05 -3.83
N HIS A 228 -11.20 -9.96 -3.41
CA HIS A 228 -12.64 -9.97 -3.11
C HIS A 228 -13.49 -10.02 -4.38
N SER A 229 -13.15 -9.27 -5.41
CA SER A 229 -13.91 -9.19 -6.66
C SER A 229 -13.93 -10.52 -7.43
N VAL A 230 -12.79 -11.21 -7.50
CA VAL A 230 -12.66 -12.47 -8.26
C VAL A 230 -13.45 -13.64 -7.65
N GLN A 231 -13.87 -13.55 -6.38
CA GLN A 231 -14.72 -14.59 -5.78
C GLN A 231 -16.04 -14.76 -6.53
N ASN A 232 -16.55 -13.69 -7.12
CA ASN A 232 -17.78 -13.71 -7.92
C ASN A 232 -17.62 -14.43 -9.27
N ALA A 233 -16.39 -14.64 -9.75
CA ALA A 233 -16.12 -15.34 -11.00
C ALA A 233 -16.57 -16.82 -10.98
N SER A 234 -16.76 -17.38 -9.78
CA SER A 234 -17.32 -18.72 -9.63
C SER A 234 -18.74 -18.84 -10.20
N TYR A 235 -19.52 -17.77 -10.22
CA TYR A 235 -20.85 -17.74 -10.83
C TYR A 235 -20.79 -17.85 -12.36
N GLU A 236 -19.67 -17.42 -12.97
CA GLU A 236 -19.41 -17.54 -14.40
C GLU A 236 -18.68 -18.84 -14.79
N GLN A 237 -18.56 -19.78 -13.86
CA GLN A 237 -17.83 -21.04 -14.05
C GLN A 237 -16.33 -20.87 -14.37
N LYS A 238 -15.77 -19.71 -14.04
CA LYS A 238 -14.33 -19.42 -14.20
C LYS A 238 -13.62 -19.73 -12.89
N ASP A 239 -12.34 -20.13 -13.01
CA ASP A 239 -11.49 -20.34 -11.82
C ASP A 239 -11.04 -18.97 -11.24
N PRO A 240 -11.50 -18.62 -10.03
CA PRO A 240 -11.13 -17.35 -9.39
C PRO A 240 -9.62 -17.16 -9.21
N LEU A 241 -8.89 -18.25 -8.97
CA LEU A 241 -7.44 -18.19 -8.77
C LEU A 241 -6.72 -17.85 -10.08
N LEU A 242 -7.16 -18.42 -11.20
CA LEU A 242 -6.58 -18.10 -12.51
C LEU A 242 -6.80 -16.63 -12.87
N ILE A 243 -8.03 -16.13 -12.65
CA ILE A 243 -8.34 -14.71 -12.90
C ILE A 243 -7.50 -13.82 -12.00
N PHE A 244 -7.39 -14.16 -10.70
CA PHE A 244 -6.55 -13.41 -9.78
C PHE A 244 -5.10 -13.34 -10.27
N LYS A 245 -4.51 -14.45 -10.72
CA LYS A 245 -3.14 -14.46 -11.23
C LYS A 245 -2.96 -13.56 -12.46
N LEU A 246 -3.91 -13.57 -13.38
CA LEU A 246 -3.86 -12.76 -14.60
C LEU A 246 -4.03 -11.27 -14.30
N GLU A 247 -5.04 -10.92 -13.52
CA GLU A 247 -5.31 -9.51 -13.18
C GLU A 247 -4.27 -8.93 -12.21
N SER A 248 -3.75 -9.72 -11.27
CA SER A 248 -2.67 -9.28 -10.37
C SER A 248 -1.37 -8.98 -11.12
N ALA A 249 -1.11 -9.62 -12.26
CA ALA A 249 0.03 -9.30 -13.12
C ALA A 249 -0.15 -7.91 -13.77
N LYS A 250 -1.35 -7.59 -14.25
CA LYS A 250 -1.65 -6.24 -14.81
C LYS A 250 -1.51 -5.15 -13.75
N VAL A 251 -2.11 -5.35 -12.57
CA VAL A 251 -2.00 -4.41 -11.44
C VAL A 251 -0.53 -4.20 -11.06
N TRP A 252 0.27 -5.26 -11.09
CA TRP A 252 1.71 -5.17 -10.84
C TRP A 252 2.44 -4.33 -11.88
N ASP A 253 2.21 -4.58 -13.17
CA ASP A 253 2.85 -3.84 -14.26
C ASP A 253 2.45 -2.36 -14.25
N GLU A 254 1.19 -2.05 -13.99
CA GLU A 254 0.69 -0.69 -13.81
C GLU A 254 1.36 0.00 -12.63
N MET A 255 1.48 -0.67 -11.48
CA MET A 255 2.13 -0.15 -10.29
C MET A 255 3.62 0.14 -10.54
N ILE A 256 4.37 -0.77 -11.19
CA ILE A 256 5.78 -0.56 -11.52
C ILE A 256 5.95 0.62 -12.48
N ASN A 257 5.11 0.71 -13.50
CA ASN A 257 5.13 1.81 -14.46
C ASN A 257 4.87 3.15 -13.78
N GLU A 258 3.82 3.24 -12.97
CA GLU A 258 3.49 4.47 -12.23
C GLU A 258 4.58 4.85 -11.22
N MET A 259 5.12 3.86 -10.50
CA MET A 259 6.23 4.05 -9.57
C MET A 259 7.45 4.68 -10.28
N TYR A 260 7.83 4.15 -11.44
CA TYR A 260 8.96 4.66 -12.21
C TYR A 260 8.69 6.06 -12.79
N ASN A 261 7.47 6.31 -13.29
CA ASN A 261 7.06 7.63 -13.74
C ASN A 261 7.17 8.68 -12.63
N ARG A 262 6.70 8.35 -11.42
CA ARG A 262 6.78 9.24 -10.25
C ARG A 262 8.22 9.49 -9.82
N ILE A 263 9.07 8.46 -9.78
CA ILE A 263 10.50 8.58 -9.46
C ILE A 263 11.17 9.53 -10.45
N CYS A 264 11.07 9.28 -11.75
CA CYS A 264 11.65 10.13 -12.78
C CYS A 264 11.16 11.57 -12.68
N SER A 265 9.85 11.76 -12.58
CA SER A 265 9.23 13.09 -12.53
C SER A 265 9.71 13.92 -11.33
N ILE A 266 9.86 13.33 -10.14
CA ILE A 266 10.31 14.03 -8.95
C ILE A 266 11.81 14.31 -9.03
N LEU A 267 12.61 13.33 -9.41
CA LEU A 267 14.07 13.49 -9.46
C LEU A 267 14.51 14.49 -10.54
N THR A 268 13.86 14.51 -11.71
CA THR A 268 14.19 15.45 -12.79
C THR A 268 13.69 16.87 -12.56
N ARG A 269 12.71 17.07 -11.66
CA ARG A 269 12.19 18.39 -11.24
C ARG A 269 12.80 18.88 -9.95
N GLY A 270 13.55 18.03 -9.25
CA GLY A 270 14.14 18.36 -7.95
C GLY A 270 14.91 19.68 -7.98
N GLN A 271 14.58 20.58 -7.06
CA GLN A 271 15.28 21.87 -6.88
C GLN A 271 15.17 22.34 -5.43
N ILE A 272 16.08 23.21 -5.01
CA ILE A 272 15.98 23.87 -3.72
C ILE A 272 14.96 25.00 -3.87
N PRO A 273 13.94 25.09 -2.99
CA PRO A 273 12.96 26.18 -3.06
C PRO A 273 13.63 27.54 -2.77
N GLU A 274 13.23 28.56 -3.49
CA GLU A 274 13.64 29.97 -3.23
C GLU A 274 12.91 30.50 -1.98
N MET A 275 13.21 29.95 -0.81
CA MET A 275 12.61 30.38 0.45
C MET A 275 13.67 30.93 1.40
N GLN A 276 13.25 31.85 2.25
CA GLN A 276 14.07 32.41 3.31
C GLN A 276 14.69 31.31 4.18
N GLN A 277 16.00 31.33 4.29
CA GLN A 277 16.88 30.34 4.89
C GLN A 277 16.61 30.18 6.39
N GLN A 278 15.74 29.25 6.77
CA GLN A 278 15.71 28.75 8.14
C GLN A 278 16.22 27.31 8.13
N VAL A 279 17.41 27.12 8.70
CA VAL A 279 17.96 25.78 8.94
C VAL A 279 17.20 25.17 10.13
N GLN A 280 16.57 24.01 9.91
CA GLN A 280 15.91 23.26 10.97
C GLN A 280 16.79 22.07 11.36
N GLU A 281 16.99 21.89 12.66
CA GLU A 281 17.68 20.72 13.20
C GLU A 281 16.85 19.45 12.95
N ALA A 282 17.48 18.42 12.40
CA ALA A 282 16.85 17.12 12.28
C ALA A 282 16.85 16.42 13.65
N ALA A 283 15.68 15.98 14.09
CA ALA A 283 15.59 15.17 15.30
C ALA A 283 16.49 13.92 15.18
N PRO A 284 17.21 13.52 16.26
CA PRO A 284 18.02 12.32 16.23
C PRO A 284 17.14 11.11 15.88
N GLU A 285 17.63 10.24 15.02
CA GLU A 285 16.94 8.97 14.75
C GLU A 285 16.76 8.24 16.08
N GLN A 286 15.53 8.17 16.55
CA GLN A 286 15.20 7.24 17.62
C GLN A 286 15.47 5.85 17.07
N HIS A 287 16.62 5.27 17.43
CA HIS A 287 16.81 3.84 17.32
C HIS A 287 15.65 3.21 18.07
N THR A 288 14.64 2.83 17.33
CA THR A 288 13.59 1.98 17.86
C THR A 288 14.31 0.78 18.43
N GLN A 289 14.44 0.73 19.76
CA GLN A 289 14.94 -0.46 20.45
C GLN A 289 14.17 -1.61 19.83
N ARG A 290 14.90 -2.51 19.19
CA ARG A 290 14.37 -3.77 18.69
C ARG A 290 13.57 -4.37 19.84
N GLN A 291 12.25 -4.18 19.80
CA GLN A 291 11.38 -5.00 20.61
C GLN A 291 11.69 -6.42 20.16
N GLN A 292 12.30 -7.17 21.06
CA GLN A 292 12.44 -8.60 20.89
C GLN A 292 11.04 -9.17 20.88
N TYR A 293 10.49 -9.36 19.66
CA TYR A 293 9.30 -10.15 19.49
C TYR A 293 9.69 -11.59 19.84
N THR A 294 9.37 -11.98 21.06
CA THR A 294 9.33 -13.40 21.41
C THR A 294 8.15 -13.97 20.62
N GLU A 295 8.45 -14.75 19.59
CA GLU A 295 7.45 -15.59 18.93
C GLU A 295 6.94 -16.60 19.96
N SER A 296 5.86 -16.25 20.67
CA SER A 296 5.08 -17.24 21.37
C SER A 296 4.25 -17.96 20.31
N LYS A 297 4.62 -19.19 19.97
CA LYS A 297 3.75 -20.15 19.32
C LYS A 297 2.58 -20.44 20.26
N GLN A 298 1.58 -19.58 20.28
CA GLN A 298 0.29 -19.93 20.81
C GLN A 298 -0.40 -20.80 19.77
N ASN A 299 -0.67 -22.04 20.13
CA ASN A 299 -1.56 -22.92 19.41
C ASN A 299 -2.87 -22.18 19.14
N ILE A 300 -3.13 -21.86 17.88
CA ILE A 300 -4.41 -21.34 17.43
C ILE A 300 -5.36 -22.54 17.43
N GLY A 301 -5.93 -22.83 18.58
CA GLY A 301 -7.08 -23.72 18.72
C GLY A 301 -8.33 -23.01 18.20
N GLU A 302 -9.27 -23.81 17.74
CA GLU A 302 -10.50 -23.49 17.01
C GLU A 302 -11.47 -22.47 17.64
N GLU A 303 -11.13 -21.80 18.75
CA GLU A 303 -12.05 -20.92 19.47
C GLU A 303 -12.03 -19.44 18.99
N GLN A 304 -11.15 -19.04 18.09
CA GLN A 304 -11.00 -17.61 17.76
C GLN A 304 -11.88 -17.09 16.61
N LEU A 305 -12.76 -17.88 16.03
CA LEU A 305 -13.70 -17.39 15.01
C LEU A 305 -14.99 -16.77 15.59
N VAL A 306 -15.25 -16.96 16.87
CA VAL A 306 -16.45 -16.45 17.54
C VAL A 306 -16.16 -15.11 18.25
N ASP A 307 -14.90 -14.84 18.63
CA ASP A 307 -14.54 -13.69 19.47
C ASP A 307 -14.28 -12.37 18.69
N ARG A 308 -14.19 -12.43 17.37
CA ARG A 308 -13.95 -11.20 16.59
C ARG A 308 -15.12 -10.21 16.62
N ASN A 309 -16.34 -10.71 16.84
CA ASN A 309 -17.52 -9.85 17.01
C ASN A 309 -17.66 -9.30 18.43
N GLN A 310 -17.06 -9.95 19.44
CA GLN A 310 -17.09 -9.46 20.82
C GLN A 310 -15.95 -8.47 21.11
N GLN A 311 -14.79 -8.61 20.47
CA GLN A 311 -13.69 -7.62 20.60
C GLN A 311 -13.96 -6.32 19.85
N ALA A 312 -14.74 -6.34 18.78
CA ALA A 312 -15.21 -5.11 18.14
C ALA A 312 -16.20 -4.33 19.02
N ALA A 313 -16.96 -5.00 19.87
CA ALA A 313 -17.86 -4.38 20.84
C ALA A 313 -17.10 -3.79 22.06
N ALA A 314 -16.02 -4.45 22.51
CA ALA A 314 -15.25 -4.01 23.68
C ALA A 314 -14.31 -2.82 23.39
N GLN A 315 -13.87 -2.63 22.15
CA GLN A 315 -13.07 -1.44 21.75
C GLN A 315 -13.92 -0.19 21.54
N HIS A 316 -15.23 -0.32 21.46
CA HIS A 316 -16.15 0.83 21.41
C HIS A 316 -16.43 1.46 22.77
N ASP A 317 -16.21 0.72 23.87
CA ASP A 317 -16.52 1.21 25.23
C ASP A 317 -15.44 2.05 25.88
N THR A 318 -14.20 2.02 25.42
CA THR A 318 -13.10 2.81 25.99
C THR A 318 -12.92 4.21 25.38
N ARG A 319 -13.73 4.57 24.36
CA ARG A 319 -13.68 5.91 23.75
C ARG A 319 -14.82 6.83 24.16
N ALA A 320 -15.68 6.40 25.05
CA ALA A 320 -16.88 7.11 25.50
C ALA A 320 -16.72 7.74 26.88
N GLN A 321 -15.63 8.51 27.11
CA GLN A 321 -15.56 9.47 28.21
C GLN A 321 -15.24 10.88 27.71
N GLN A 322 -15.96 11.31 26.66
CA GLN A 322 -16.24 12.72 26.43
C GLN A 322 -17.76 12.87 26.35
N SER A 323 -18.27 13.58 27.35
CA SER A 323 -19.69 13.89 27.53
C SER A 323 -20.28 14.56 26.30
N HIS A 324 -20.99 13.81 25.49
CA HIS A 324 -21.99 14.34 24.61
C HIS A 324 -23.34 13.94 25.16
N GLU A 325 -24.11 14.95 25.63
CA GLU A 325 -25.51 14.75 25.96
C GLU A 325 -26.25 14.11 24.78
N PRO A 326 -27.03 13.05 25.00
CA PRO A 326 -27.76 12.41 23.93
C PRO A 326 -28.81 13.37 23.36
N ILE A 327 -28.74 13.66 22.07
CA ILE A 327 -29.81 14.32 21.35
C ILE A 327 -30.98 13.33 21.32
N VAL A 328 -31.96 13.54 22.21
CA VAL A 328 -33.24 12.83 22.21
C VAL A 328 -34.00 13.23 20.97
N LYS A 329 -34.02 12.36 19.95
CA LYS A 329 -34.98 12.50 18.86
C LYS A 329 -36.36 12.17 19.42
N ASP A 330 -37.24 13.15 19.45
CA ASP A 330 -38.65 12.97 19.80
C ASP A 330 -39.23 11.83 18.95
N LYS A 331 -39.79 10.81 19.63
CA LYS A 331 -40.49 9.72 18.95
C LYS A 331 -41.69 10.29 18.24
N LEU A 332 -41.77 10.09 16.93
CA LEU A 332 -42.97 10.42 16.16
C LEU A 332 -44.18 9.75 16.80
N PRO A 333 -45.29 10.47 16.98
CA PRO A 333 -46.50 9.91 17.57
C PRO A 333 -47.00 8.72 16.76
N GLY A 334 -47.55 7.74 17.43
CA GLY A 334 -48.14 6.57 16.79
C GLY A 334 -49.33 6.95 15.92
N ARG A 335 -49.67 6.12 14.93
CA ARG A 335 -50.73 6.37 13.93
C ARG A 335 -52.09 6.77 14.55
N ASN A 336 -52.43 6.25 15.71
CA ASN A 336 -53.69 6.48 16.42
C ASN A 336 -53.60 7.47 17.57
N ASP A 337 -52.43 8.00 17.87
CA ASP A 337 -52.19 8.95 18.97
C ASP A 337 -52.76 10.34 18.60
N PRO A 338 -53.10 11.17 19.59
CA PRO A 338 -53.54 12.55 19.34
C PRO A 338 -52.43 13.34 18.65
N CYS A 339 -52.79 14.15 17.67
CA CYS A 339 -51.81 14.93 16.94
C CYS A 339 -51.17 16.01 17.82
N PRO A 340 -49.85 16.17 17.89
CA PRO A 340 -49.18 17.15 18.74
C PRO A 340 -49.47 18.60 18.38
N CYS A 341 -50.17 18.87 17.27
CA CYS A 341 -50.58 20.22 16.87
C CYS A 341 -51.81 20.77 17.67
N GLY A 342 -52.33 20.02 18.64
CA GLY A 342 -53.45 20.47 19.47
C GLY A 342 -54.84 20.45 18.79
N SER A 343 -54.97 19.90 17.57
CA SER A 343 -56.23 19.87 16.81
C SER A 343 -57.28 18.86 17.29
N GLY A 344 -56.98 18.05 18.29
CA GLY A 344 -57.84 17.00 18.83
C GLY A 344 -58.08 15.80 17.87
N LYS A 345 -57.46 15.80 16.68
CA LYS A 345 -57.57 14.71 15.70
C LYS A 345 -56.45 13.71 15.87
N LYS A 346 -56.68 12.43 15.53
CA LYS A 346 -55.66 11.41 15.51
C LYS A 346 -54.55 11.76 14.48
N PHE A 347 -53.29 11.42 14.77
CA PHE A 347 -52.13 11.78 13.93
C PHE A 347 -52.31 11.41 12.46
N LYS A 348 -52.85 10.21 12.14
CA LYS A 348 -53.15 9.75 10.77
C LYS A 348 -54.15 10.62 10.02
N ASN A 349 -55.02 11.37 10.73
CA ASN A 349 -56.06 12.21 10.14
C ASN A 349 -55.67 13.70 10.12
N CYS A 350 -54.45 14.04 10.56
CA CYS A 350 -53.91 15.39 10.61
C CYS A 350 -52.53 15.45 9.93
N HIS A 351 -51.43 15.60 10.66
CA HIS A 351 -50.10 15.74 10.11
C HIS A 351 -49.47 14.42 9.62
N GLY A 352 -50.04 13.27 9.98
CA GLY A 352 -49.67 11.95 9.46
C GLY A 352 -50.37 11.57 8.15
N LYS A 353 -51.14 12.45 7.53
CA LYS A 353 -51.85 12.17 6.28
C LYS A 353 -50.84 12.19 5.11
N GLY A 354 -50.40 11.01 4.66
CA GLY A 354 -49.43 10.85 3.57
C GLY A 354 -48.03 10.40 4.01
N ILE A 355 -47.82 10.14 5.32
CA ILE A 355 -46.52 9.65 5.85
C ILE A 355 -46.62 8.16 6.30
N VAL A 356 -47.81 7.57 6.29
CA VAL A 356 -48.06 6.16 6.67
C VAL A 356 -48.90 5.48 5.60
#